data_8ee729af09d7f643646cb980704cef5c
#
_entry.id   8ee729af09d7f643646cb980704cef5c
#
_cell.length_a   1.000
_cell.length_b   1.000
_cell.length_c   1.000
_cell.angle_alpha   90.00
_cell.angle_beta   90.00
_cell.angle_gamma   90.00
#
_symmetry.space_group_name_H-M   'P 1'
#
loop_
_entity.id
_entity.type
_entity.pdbx_description
1 polymer ?
#
loop_
_entity_poly.entity_id
_entity_poly.type
_entity_poly.pdbx_seq_one_letter_code
_entity_poly.pdbx_strand_id
1 'polypeptide(L)'
;MAANRLANAHTINGVPFDGTQDITITSGMTEATADARYVQNVRLGSETSVLMPFGGKVGTGGCVITALSIAGEVDNSGDFAYFRPLQININGSWITVSQL
;
A
#
# COMPACT_ATOMS: atom_id res chain seq x y z
N MET A 1 -42.09 -25.55 -29.21
CA MET A 1 -42.15 -24.38 -28.33
C MET A 1 -40.86 -24.31 -27.54
N ALA A 2 -40.22 -23.17 -27.57
CA ALA A 2 -39.00 -22.95 -26.77
C ALA A 2 -39.36 -22.63 -25.32
N ALA A 3 -38.57 -23.17 -24.39
CA ALA A 3 -38.71 -22.81 -22.99
C ALA A 3 -38.09 -21.45 -22.77
N ASN A 4 -38.75 -20.56 -22.00
CA ASN A 4 -38.23 -19.25 -21.66
C ASN A 4 -37.34 -19.29 -20.42
N ARG A 5 -37.31 -20.41 -19.72
CA ARG A 5 -36.51 -20.59 -18.51
C ARG A 5 -36.17 -22.06 -18.29
N LEU A 6 -35.23 -22.32 -17.42
CA LEU A 6 -34.91 -23.68 -17.01
C LEU A 6 -36.07 -24.26 -16.19
N ALA A 7 -36.32 -25.55 -16.30
CA ALA A 7 -37.32 -26.23 -15.48
C ALA A 7 -37.03 -26.08 -13.98
N ASN A 8 -35.76 -26.15 -13.62
CA ASN A 8 -35.28 -25.85 -12.28
C ASN A 8 -34.18 -24.82 -12.37
N ALA A 9 -34.22 -23.82 -11.49
CA ALA A 9 -33.15 -22.86 -11.40
C ALA A 9 -31.87 -23.51 -10.87
N HIS A 10 -30.76 -23.08 -11.39
CA HIS A 10 -29.44 -23.52 -10.93
C HIS A 10 -28.62 -22.31 -10.55
N THR A 11 -27.54 -22.52 -9.83
CA THR A 11 -26.62 -21.44 -9.48
C THR A 11 -25.38 -21.49 -10.35
N ILE A 12 -24.85 -20.30 -10.67
CA ILE A 12 -23.57 -20.15 -11.33
C ILE A 12 -22.72 -19.30 -10.37
N ASN A 13 -21.64 -19.88 -9.83
CA ASN A 13 -20.83 -19.24 -8.78
C ASN A 13 -21.68 -18.68 -7.62
N GLY A 14 -22.71 -19.43 -7.20
CA GLY A 14 -23.59 -19.03 -6.10
C GLY A 14 -24.69 -18.05 -6.48
N VAL A 15 -24.78 -17.63 -7.75
CA VAL A 15 -25.83 -16.72 -8.22
C VAL A 15 -26.94 -17.54 -8.88
N PRO A 16 -28.21 -17.41 -8.41
CA PRO A 16 -29.32 -18.13 -9.01
C PRO A 16 -29.54 -17.74 -10.48
N PHE A 17 -29.72 -18.70 -11.33
CA PHE A 17 -29.96 -18.49 -12.77
C PHE A 17 -30.97 -19.48 -13.29
N ASP A 18 -32.05 -19.00 -13.90
CA ASP A 18 -33.07 -19.82 -14.54
C ASP A 18 -33.21 -19.54 -16.04
N GLY A 19 -32.42 -18.63 -16.59
CA GLY A 19 -32.44 -18.26 -17.99
C GLY A 19 -33.44 -17.15 -18.36
N THR A 20 -34.16 -16.58 -17.38
CA THR A 20 -35.17 -15.56 -17.66
C THR A 20 -34.61 -14.15 -17.69
N GLN A 21 -33.42 -13.92 -17.14
CA GLN A 21 -32.80 -12.59 -17.10
C GLN A 21 -31.29 -12.70 -17.00
N ASP A 22 -30.62 -11.62 -17.34
CA ASP A 22 -29.16 -11.54 -17.19
C ASP A 22 -28.79 -11.47 -15.72
N ILE A 23 -27.67 -12.08 -15.39
CA ILE A 23 -27.11 -12.04 -14.05
C ILE A 23 -25.67 -11.54 -14.12
N THR A 24 -25.21 -10.97 -13.02
CA THR A 24 -23.81 -10.58 -12.86
C THR A 24 -23.11 -11.60 -11.98
N ILE A 25 -22.02 -12.17 -12.49
CA ILE A 25 -21.22 -13.13 -11.76
C ILE A 25 -19.88 -12.48 -11.46
N THR A 26 -19.54 -12.38 -10.18
CA THR A 26 -18.22 -11.93 -9.75
C THR A 26 -17.41 -13.15 -9.33
N SER A 27 -16.33 -13.38 -10.05
CA SER A 27 -15.43 -14.50 -9.82
C SER A 27 -14.11 -13.95 -9.29
N GLY A 28 -13.63 -14.49 -8.15
CA GLY A 28 -12.41 -14.03 -7.52
C GLY A 28 -12.62 -12.78 -6.67
N MET A 29 -11.55 -12.03 -6.48
CA MET A 29 -11.54 -10.85 -5.61
C MET A 29 -12.04 -9.62 -6.37
N THR A 30 -12.91 -8.83 -5.74
CA THR A 30 -13.33 -7.55 -6.31
C THR A 30 -12.21 -6.52 -6.24
N GLU A 31 -12.27 -5.50 -7.08
CA GLU A 31 -11.31 -4.40 -7.05
C GLU A 31 -11.30 -3.72 -5.67
N ALA A 32 -12.48 -3.46 -5.10
CA ALA A 32 -12.57 -2.83 -3.78
C ALA A 32 -11.90 -3.68 -2.70
N THR A 33 -12.05 -5.00 -2.74
CA THR A 33 -11.39 -5.91 -1.79
C THR A 33 -9.89 -5.92 -2.02
N ALA A 34 -9.43 -5.96 -3.25
CA ALA A 34 -8.00 -5.92 -3.58
C ALA A 34 -7.37 -4.60 -3.13
N ASP A 35 -8.04 -3.47 -3.37
CA ASP A 35 -7.56 -2.15 -2.97
C ASP A 35 -7.41 -2.03 -1.45
N ALA A 36 -8.30 -2.68 -0.70
CA ALA A 36 -8.22 -2.67 0.76
C ALA A 36 -7.16 -3.61 1.33
N ARG A 37 -6.74 -4.62 0.56
CA ARG A 37 -5.83 -5.68 1.02
C ARG A 37 -4.39 -5.49 0.61
N TYR A 38 -4.17 -4.96 -0.59
CA TYR A 38 -2.85 -4.99 -1.21
C TYR A 38 -2.30 -3.58 -1.40
N VAL A 39 -0.99 -3.48 -1.34
CA VAL A 39 -0.30 -2.23 -1.61
C VAL A 39 -0.43 -1.90 -3.10
N GLN A 40 -1.01 -0.75 -3.43
CA GLN A 40 -1.12 -0.28 -4.80
C GLN A 40 0.13 0.44 -5.27
N ASN A 41 0.84 1.09 -4.36
CA ASN A 41 2.03 1.85 -4.71
C ASN A 41 2.92 2.06 -3.50
N VAL A 42 4.17 2.44 -3.75
CA VAL A 42 5.17 2.72 -2.72
C VAL A 42 5.85 4.04 -3.08
N ARG A 43 6.12 4.87 -2.08
CA ARG A 43 6.87 6.12 -2.28
C ARG A 43 7.75 6.43 -1.08
N LEU A 44 8.72 7.30 -1.29
CA LEU A 44 9.40 8.00 -0.22
C LEU A 44 8.70 9.35 -0.02
N GLY A 45 8.38 9.68 1.22
CA GLY A 45 7.70 10.93 1.53
C GLY A 45 8.64 12.11 1.62
N SER A 46 8.19 13.17 2.29
CA SER A 46 8.94 14.42 2.39
C SER A 46 10.25 14.26 3.15
N GLU A 47 11.28 14.96 2.68
CA GLU A 47 12.59 14.93 3.30
C GLU A 47 12.62 15.70 4.63
N THR A 48 13.26 15.11 5.62
CA THR A 48 13.60 15.76 6.89
C THR A 48 15.09 15.56 7.14
N SER A 49 15.66 16.39 8.00
CA SER A 49 17.08 16.30 8.36
C SER A 49 17.26 16.26 9.87
N VAL A 50 18.31 15.56 10.29
CA VAL A 50 18.69 15.45 11.69
C VAL A 50 20.17 15.72 11.79
N LEU A 51 20.57 16.59 12.73
CA LEU A 51 21.99 16.82 13.03
C LEU A 51 22.59 15.53 13.56
N MET A 52 23.72 15.11 12.97
CA MET A 52 24.36 13.87 13.36
C MET A 52 25.00 13.99 14.73
N PRO A 53 24.76 13.01 15.63
CA PRO A 53 25.34 13.06 16.96
C PRO A 53 26.83 12.72 16.93
N PHE A 54 27.52 13.12 17.98
CA PHE A 54 28.90 12.67 18.23
C PHE A 54 28.85 11.25 18.79
N GLY A 55 28.91 10.28 17.90
CA GLY A 55 28.76 8.88 18.22
C GLY A 55 27.29 8.44 18.34
N GLY A 56 27.06 7.15 18.52
CA GLY A 56 25.73 6.58 18.65
C GLY A 56 24.99 6.42 17.33
N LYS A 57 23.67 6.36 17.42
CA LYS A 57 22.81 6.13 16.25
C LYS A 57 22.03 7.38 15.91
N VAL A 58 21.76 7.57 14.63
CA VAL A 58 20.79 8.53 14.15
C VAL A 58 19.75 7.78 13.30
N GLY A 59 18.48 8.05 13.55
CA GLY A 59 17.41 7.39 12.79
C GLY A 59 16.05 7.87 13.24
N THR A 60 15.07 7.62 12.39
CA THR A 60 13.66 7.92 12.65
C THR A 60 12.84 6.71 12.20
N GLY A 61 11.90 6.29 13.06
CA GLY A 61 11.06 5.12 12.77
C GLY A 61 10.28 5.29 11.48
N GLY A 62 10.23 4.24 10.67
CA GLY A 62 9.52 4.25 9.39
C GLY A 62 10.21 5.02 8.29
N CYS A 63 11.40 5.58 8.54
CA CYS A 63 12.14 6.36 7.57
C CYS A 63 13.43 5.66 7.13
N VAL A 64 13.92 6.03 5.97
CA VAL A 64 15.20 5.57 5.44
C VAL A 64 16.13 6.76 5.24
N ILE A 65 17.42 6.56 5.38
CA ILE A 65 18.41 7.57 5.07
C ILE A 65 18.53 7.69 3.56
N THR A 66 18.35 8.89 3.03
CA THR A 66 18.43 9.14 1.60
C THR A 66 19.60 10.03 1.21
N ALA A 67 20.18 10.75 2.16
CA ALA A 67 21.34 11.61 1.90
C ALA A 67 22.10 11.88 3.20
N LEU A 68 23.37 12.23 3.04
CA LEU A 68 24.23 12.68 4.11
C LEU A 68 24.90 13.96 3.66
N SER A 69 24.98 14.95 4.56
CA SER A 69 25.74 16.16 4.33
C SER A 69 26.86 16.21 5.37
N ILE A 70 28.09 16.13 4.92
CA ILE A 70 29.26 16.02 5.80
C ILE A 70 30.21 17.16 5.49
N ALA A 71 30.52 17.95 6.51
CA ALA A 71 31.44 19.09 6.40
C ALA A 71 32.75 18.78 7.15
N GLY A 72 33.58 17.91 6.57
CA GLY A 72 34.82 17.45 7.20
C GLY A 72 34.63 16.11 7.88
N GLU A 73 35.02 16.00 9.14
CA GLU A 73 34.80 14.78 9.92
C GLU A 73 33.34 14.68 10.35
N VAL A 74 32.84 13.47 10.47
CA VAL A 74 31.46 13.25 10.94
C VAL A 74 31.40 13.47 12.44
N ASP A 75 30.80 14.60 12.83
CA ASP A 75 30.59 14.96 14.22
C ASP A 75 29.31 15.80 14.33
N ASN A 76 29.05 16.41 15.49
CA ASN A 76 27.83 17.18 15.67
C ASN A 76 27.96 18.66 15.28
N SER A 77 28.95 19.02 14.48
CA SER A 77 29.23 20.42 14.13
C SER A 77 28.88 20.76 12.68
N GLY A 78 27.69 20.37 12.23
CA GLY A 78 27.20 20.75 10.90
C GLY A 78 27.01 19.58 9.93
N ASP A 79 27.06 18.36 10.41
CA ASP A 79 26.79 17.18 9.61
C ASP A 79 25.33 16.76 9.80
N PHE A 80 24.67 16.43 8.71
CA PHE A 80 23.24 16.09 8.73
C PHE A 80 22.98 14.77 8.02
N ALA A 81 22.07 14.00 8.59
CA ALA A 81 21.46 12.86 7.90
C ALA A 81 20.07 13.29 7.44
N TYR A 82 19.73 12.92 6.22
CA TYR A 82 18.44 13.23 5.61
C TYR A 82 17.63 11.97 5.52
N PHE A 83 16.35 12.06 5.88
CA PHE A 83 15.44 10.93 5.95
C PHE A 83 14.20 11.21 5.14
N ARG A 84 13.66 10.14 4.58
CA ARG A 84 12.33 10.16 3.97
C ARG A 84 11.54 8.99 4.52
N PRO A 85 10.26 9.19 4.90
CA PRO A 85 9.43 8.07 5.33
C PRO A 85 9.17 7.14 4.15
N LEU A 86 9.23 5.84 4.39
CA LEU A 86 8.78 4.84 3.43
C LEU A 86 7.27 4.72 3.58
N GLN A 87 6.55 4.99 2.51
CA GLN A 87 5.09 5.01 2.53
C GLN A 87 4.51 4.05 1.51
N ILE A 88 3.39 3.45 1.87
CA ILE A 88 2.63 2.57 1.00
C ILE A 88 1.24 3.13 0.82
N ASN A 89 0.66 2.89 -0.37
CA ASN A 89 -0.72 3.28 -0.65
C ASN A 89 -1.61 2.06 -0.53
N ILE A 90 -2.60 2.14 0.36
CA ILE A 90 -3.63 1.12 0.51
C ILE A 90 -4.98 1.84 0.48
N ASN A 91 -5.82 1.44 -0.45
CA ASN A 91 -7.18 1.97 -0.59
C ASN A 91 -7.21 3.51 -0.68
N GLY A 92 -6.27 4.07 -1.43
CA GLY A 92 -6.19 5.51 -1.67
C GLY A 92 -5.49 6.32 -0.57
N SER A 93 -5.03 5.68 0.50
CA SER A 93 -4.37 6.36 1.61
C SER A 93 -2.88 6.03 1.66
N TRP A 94 -2.06 7.04 1.87
CA TRP A 94 -0.62 6.86 2.09
C TRP A 94 -0.35 6.66 3.57
N ILE A 95 0.31 5.56 3.89
CA ILE A 95 0.61 5.14 5.26
C ILE A 95 2.10 4.96 5.37
N THR A 96 2.71 5.55 6.42
CA THR A 96 4.12 5.31 6.73
C THR A 96 4.26 3.92 7.36
N VAL A 97 5.23 3.13 6.86
CA VAL A 97 5.47 1.80 7.38
C VAL A 97 5.92 1.87 8.83
N SER A 98 5.55 0.84 9.60
CA SER A 98 5.93 0.73 11.00
C SER A 98 7.16 -0.15 11.14
N GLN A 99 8.00 0.15 12.13
CA GLN A 99 9.06 -0.74 12.55
C GLN A 99 8.48 -1.87 13.40
N LEU A 100 9.01 -3.04 13.21
CA LEU A 100 8.67 -4.20 14.04
C LEU A 100 9.64 -4.33 15.21
#